data_245a9dbc7a3db1a855f137dacb3421c9
#
_entry.id   245a9dbc7a3db1a855f137dacb3421c9
#
_cell.length_a   1.000
_cell.length_b   1.000
_cell.length_c   1.000
_cell.angle_alpha   90.00
_cell.angle_beta   90.00
_cell.angle_gamma   90.00
#
_symmetry.space_group_name_H-M   'P 1'
#
loop_
_entity.id
_entity.type
_entity.pdbx_description
1 polymer ?
#
loop_
_entity_poly.entity_id
_entity_poly.type
_entity_poly.pdbx_seq_one_letter_code
_entity_poly.pdbx_strand_id
1 'polypeptide(L)'
;MDNLINNYVSFISENKTERLCTKNSIRIAQEYGYRDINSVDKLKAGDKVYYDKMGKSMILFNIGSDDISKGMNILGAHIDSPRLDAKQNPIYEDKLYKTGIVYLNTHYYGGIKKYQWVASPLAIYGVVVKADGTKVDIAIGDDPEDPVFCISDILPHIAQEQMKKPASDFIEGEKLDAVLACYPNVKNYKNPEEGKYEPGDGKKNVLKYLEEKYGITEDDFASAELELVPAGKARFIGFDKTLVLGYGQDDRVCAYTSLIAMVEGAAGARTNCCILADKEEIGSNGATGMNSHLLDNAVAEVVARLDVKGNPELAVRRALANSYMLSSDVNSAFDPLNAGLYDIYNSSFLGRGVVFNKYTGARGKSGASDANPEFIAKVRGKLYESEVYFQNAELSKVDTGGGGTIAHYAAEFGMNVLDCGVSVLSMHAPWEITSAFDIEQAYKCYKAFLLLA
;
A
#
# COMPACT_ATOMS: atom_id res chain seq x y z
N MET A 1 -9.96 19.79 11.00
CA MET A 1 -9.45 19.72 9.63
C MET A 1 -7.93 19.58 9.61
N ASP A 2 -7.19 20.55 10.12
CA ASP A 2 -5.72 20.51 10.12
C ASP A 2 -5.11 19.26 10.77
N ASN A 3 -5.79 18.70 11.79
CA ASN A 3 -5.28 17.54 12.52
C ASN A 3 -5.35 16.25 11.69
N LEU A 4 -6.43 16.00 10.94
CA LEU A 4 -6.59 14.81 10.09
C LEU A 4 -5.49 14.74 9.01
N ILE A 5 -5.30 15.86 8.30
CA ILE A 5 -4.35 15.91 7.18
C ILE A 5 -2.90 15.87 7.69
N ASN A 6 -2.57 16.58 8.78
CA ASN A 6 -1.24 16.48 9.39
C ASN A 6 -0.94 15.08 9.90
N ASN A 7 -1.91 14.41 10.51
CA ASN A 7 -1.76 13.02 10.95
C ASN A 7 -1.61 12.06 9.75
N TYR A 8 -2.32 12.32 8.65
CA TYR A 8 -2.13 11.57 7.41
C TYR A 8 -0.71 11.74 6.84
N VAL A 9 -0.20 12.98 6.79
CA VAL A 9 1.17 13.23 6.31
C VAL A 9 2.20 12.52 7.18
N SER A 10 1.99 12.47 8.49
CA SER A 10 2.84 11.67 9.39
C SER A 10 2.69 10.17 9.13
N PHE A 11 1.44 9.69 9.00
CA PHE A 11 1.15 8.27 8.75
C PHE A 11 1.83 7.76 7.49
N ILE A 12 1.67 8.45 6.34
CA ILE A 12 2.26 8.00 5.07
C ILE A 12 3.79 8.13 5.06
N SER A 13 4.35 9.06 5.87
CA SER A 13 5.79 9.20 6.04
C SER A 13 6.42 8.02 6.81
N GLU A 14 5.69 7.49 7.80
CA GLU A 14 6.19 6.46 8.72
C GLU A 14 5.82 5.04 8.27
N ASN A 15 4.82 4.90 7.39
CA ASN A 15 4.26 3.60 7.00
C ASN A 15 4.52 3.31 5.52
N LYS A 16 5.78 3.11 5.17
CA LYS A 16 6.21 2.91 3.78
C LYS A 16 6.09 1.48 3.27
N THR A 17 5.79 0.52 4.15
CA THR A 17 5.59 -0.89 3.81
C THR A 17 4.27 -1.40 4.39
N GLU A 18 3.72 -2.47 3.83
CA GLU A 18 2.48 -3.08 4.32
C GLU A 18 2.63 -3.56 5.77
N ARG A 19 3.83 -4.01 6.18
CA ARG A 19 4.11 -4.39 7.57
C ARG A 19 4.04 -3.21 8.53
N LEU A 20 4.62 -2.08 8.15
CA LEU A 20 4.55 -0.86 8.96
C LEU A 20 3.12 -0.34 9.02
N CYS A 21 2.39 -0.35 7.90
CA CYS A 21 0.97 0.00 7.86
C CYS A 21 0.14 -0.87 8.81
N THR A 22 0.29 -2.19 8.73
CA THR A 22 -0.43 -3.13 9.62
C THR A 22 -0.07 -2.89 11.07
N LYS A 23 1.23 -2.82 11.42
CA LYS A 23 1.72 -2.59 12.79
C LYS A 23 1.14 -1.31 13.40
N ASN A 24 1.21 -0.21 12.67
CA ASN A 24 0.70 1.08 13.16
C ASN A 24 -0.84 1.15 13.16
N SER A 25 -1.51 0.51 12.20
CA SER A 25 -2.97 0.43 12.19
C SER A 25 -3.50 -0.37 13.37
N ILE A 26 -2.83 -1.46 13.76
CA ILE A 26 -3.14 -2.21 14.98
C ILE A 26 -2.98 -1.32 16.22
N ARG A 27 -1.87 -0.58 16.32
CA ARG A 27 -1.64 0.35 17.45
C ARG A 27 -2.74 1.40 17.53
N ILE A 28 -3.08 2.04 16.40
CA ILE A 28 -4.17 3.02 16.34
C ILE A 28 -5.50 2.37 16.77
N ALA A 29 -5.84 1.21 16.23
CA ALA A 29 -7.07 0.50 16.59
C ALA A 29 -7.13 0.18 18.10
N GLN A 30 -6.03 -0.26 18.70
CA GLN A 30 -5.95 -0.54 20.14
C GLN A 30 -6.19 0.71 20.99
N GLU A 31 -5.70 1.88 20.58
CA GLU A 31 -5.97 3.17 21.25
C GLU A 31 -7.47 3.52 21.26
N TYR A 32 -8.23 3.03 20.28
CA TYR A 32 -9.69 3.17 20.19
C TYR A 32 -10.47 1.97 20.75
N GLY A 33 -9.79 1.07 21.49
CA GLY A 33 -10.41 -0.04 22.24
C GLY A 33 -10.65 -1.31 21.42
N TYR A 34 -10.06 -1.46 20.25
CA TYR A 34 -10.08 -2.73 19.51
C TYR A 34 -9.17 -3.75 20.18
N ARG A 35 -9.62 -5.00 20.20
CA ARG A 35 -8.86 -6.14 20.75
C ARG A 35 -8.58 -7.15 19.67
N ASP A 36 -7.47 -7.86 19.78
CA ASP A 36 -7.22 -9.01 18.93
C ASP A 36 -8.36 -10.03 19.07
N ILE A 37 -8.96 -10.46 17.97
CA ILE A 37 -10.07 -11.41 17.95
C ILE A 37 -9.70 -12.73 18.64
N ASN A 38 -8.41 -13.13 18.57
CA ASN A 38 -7.91 -14.33 19.21
C ASN A 38 -7.89 -14.23 20.75
N SER A 39 -7.99 -13.02 21.31
CA SER A 39 -8.05 -12.78 22.75
C SER A 39 -9.50 -12.73 23.29
N VAL A 40 -10.49 -12.99 22.43
CA VAL A 40 -11.91 -12.82 22.78
C VAL A 40 -12.68 -14.12 22.52
N ASP A 41 -13.34 -14.66 23.56
CA ASP A 41 -14.14 -15.88 23.43
C ASP A 41 -15.55 -15.64 22.90
N LYS A 42 -16.14 -14.48 23.23
CA LYS A 42 -17.53 -14.10 22.83
C LYS A 42 -17.59 -12.65 22.43
N LEU A 43 -18.45 -12.40 21.45
CA LEU A 43 -18.73 -11.05 20.92
C LEU A 43 -20.21 -10.69 21.12
N LYS A 44 -20.45 -9.39 21.29
CA LYS A 44 -21.79 -8.77 21.38
C LYS A 44 -21.80 -7.42 20.67
N ALA A 45 -22.96 -6.88 20.44
CA ALA A 45 -23.14 -5.55 19.87
C ALA A 45 -22.32 -4.50 20.64
N GLY A 46 -21.58 -3.67 19.91
CA GLY A 46 -20.68 -2.65 20.43
C GLY A 46 -19.24 -3.10 20.66
N ASP A 47 -18.95 -4.41 20.59
CA ASP A 47 -17.56 -4.89 20.68
C ASP A 47 -16.75 -4.50 19.44
N LYS A 48 -15.47 -4.22 19.66
CA LYS A 48 -14.50 -3.81 18.65
C LYS A 48 -13.35 -4.83 18.62
N VAL A 49 -13.12 -5.47 17.47
CA VAL A 49 -12.07 -6.46 17.32
C VAL A 49 -11.32 -6.27 16.00
N TYR A 50 -10.07 -6.72 15.97
CA TYR A 50 -9.29 -6.82 14.74
C TYR A 50 -8.79 -8.25 14.53
N TYR A 51 -8.62 -8.61 13.26
CA TYR A 51 -8.01 -9.85 12.79
C TYR A 51 -6.70 -9.47 12.08
N ASP A 52 -5.57 -9.90 12.62
CA ASP A 52 -4.24 -9.74 12.01
C ASP A 52 -3.90 -10.97 11.16
N LYS A 53 -3.48 -10.73 9.94
CA LYS A 53 -3.00 -11.78 9.04
C LYS A 53 -1.51 -11.60 8.75
N MET A 54 -0.68 -12.34 9.48
CA MET A 54 0.78 -12.42 9.27
C MET A 54 1.52 -11.07 9.41
N GLY A 55 0.91 -10.06 10.07
CA GLY A 55 1.46 -8.71 10.16
C GLY A 55 1.53 -7.96 8.83
N LYS A 56 0.75 -8.36 7.82
CA LYS A 56 0.75 -7.79 6.46
C LYS A 56 -0.63 -7.34 5.99
N SER A 57 -1.69 -7.86 6.59
CA SER A 57 -3.06 -7.45 6.33
C SER A 57 -3.84 -7.44 7.63
N MET A 58 -4.85 -6.59 7.69
CA MET A 58 -5.66 -6.42 8.88
C MET A 58 -7.13 -6.23 8.53
N ILE A 59 -8.03 -6.82 9.32
CA ILE A 59 -9.47 -6.58 9.20
C ILE A 59 -10.01 -6.16 10.57
N LEU A 60 -10.72 -5.03 10.62
CA LEU A 60 -11.38 -4.53 11.82
C LEU A 60 -12.87 -4.80 11.74
N PHE A 61 -13.48 -5.09 12.89
CA PHE A 61 -14.94 -5.22 13.04
C PHE A 61 -15.43 -4.38 14.21
N ASN A 62 -16.53 -3.66 13.98
CA ASN A 62 -17.31 -2.97 14.99
C ASN A 62 -18.70 -3.59 14.97
N ILE A 63 -18.99 -4.43 15.96
CA ILE A 63 -20.15 -5.34 15.98
C ILE A 63 -21.44 -4.55 16.12
N GLY A 64 -22.32 -4.67 15.13
CA GLY A 64 -23.64 -4.04 15.11
C GLY A 64 -24.65 -4.73 16.01
N SER A 65 -25.83 -4.12 16.15
CA SER A 65 -26.94 -4.69 16.93
C SER A 65 -27.80 -5.69 16.14
N ASP A 66 -27.73 -5.65 14.80
CA ASP A 66 -28.43 -6.57 13.92
C ASP A 66 -27.73 -7.93 13.87
N ASP A 67 -28.51 -8.96 13.50
CA ASP A 67 -27.95 -10.26 13.14
C ASP A 67 -26.96 -10.07 11.96
N ILE A 68 -25.74 -10.60 12.11
CA ILE A 68 -24.67 -10.42 11.13
C ILE A 68 -25.06 -10.96 9.74
N SER A 69 -25.97 -11.94 9.67
CA SER A 69 -26.48 -12.48 8.40
C SER A 69 -27.24 -11.47 7.54
N LYS A 70 -27.62 -10.31 8.10
CA LYS A 70 -28.16 -9.19 7.33
C LYS A 70 -27.09 -8.45 6.50
N GLY A 71 -25.82 -8.76 6.72
CA GLY A 71 -24.67 -8.18 6.04
C GLY A 71 -24.00 -7.06 6.82
N MET A 72 -22.87 -6.63 6.32
CA MET A 72 -21.98 -5.62 6.90
C MET A 72 -21.87 -4.39 6.00
N ASN A 73 -21.41 -3.27 6.56
CA ASN A 73 -20.87 -2.14 5.79
C ASN A 73 -19.35 -2.24 5.80
N ILE A 74 -18.76 -2.43 4.64
CA ILE A 74 -17.33 -2.77 4.49
C ILE A 74 -16.60 -1.62 3.79
N LEU A 75 -15.53 -1.11 4.40
CA LEU A 75 -14.51 -0.30 3.75
C LEU A 75 -13.33 -1.21 3.42
N GLY A 76 -12.83 -1.19 2.20
CA GLY A 76 -11.66 -1.97 1.82
C GLY A 76 -10.67 -1.11 1.07
N ALA A 77 -9.39 -1.22 1.42
CA ALA A 77 -8.28 -0.53 0.76
C ALA A 77 -7.04 -1.42 0.82
N HIS A 78 -6.05 -1.17 -0.05
CA HIS A 78 -4.78 -1.87 0.06
C HIS A 78 -3.70 -1.03 0.73
N ILE A 79 -2.64 -1.69 1.21
CA ILE A 79 -1.56 -1.04 1.97
C ILE A 79 -0.16 -1.34 1.42
N ASP A 80 -0.06 -2.23 0.45
CA ASP A 80 1.15 -2.39 -0.36
C ASP A 80 1.24 -1.25 -1.40
N SER A 81 2.39 -1.06 -1.98
CA SER A 81 2.65 -0.06 -3.05
C SER A 81 3.82 -0.53 -3.91
N PRO A 82 3.92 -0.06 -5.17
CA PRO A 82 5.04 -0.40 -6.04
C PRO A 82 6.40 -0.03 -5.42
N ARG A 83 7.37 -0.93 -5.49
CA ARG A 83 8.67 -0.83 -4.83
C ARG A 83 9.72 -1.74 -5.47
N LEU A 84 10.87 -1.83 -4.83
CA LEU A 84 11.90 -2.83 -5.16
C LEU A 84 12.08 -3.76 -3.96
N ASP A 85 12.05 -5.08 -4.19
CA ASP A 85 12.31 -6.08 -3.16
C ASP A 85 13.72 -6.63 -3.31
N ALA A 86 14.46 -6.80 -2.21
CA ALA A 86 15.74 -7.47 -2.22
C ALA A 86 15.57 -8.96 -2.56
N LYS A 87 16.42 -9.49 -3.45
CA LYS A 87 16.45 -10.94 -3.76
C LYS A 87 17.01 -11.74 -2.58
N GLN A 88 16.83 -13.07 -2.59
CA GLN A 88 17.28 -13.94 -1.49
C GLN A 88 18.81 -14.01 -1.31
N ASN A 89 19.57 -13.76 -2.38
CA ASN A 89 21.02 -13.58 -2.31
C ASN A 89 21.34 -12.14 -2.71
N PRO A 90 21.07 -11.15 -1.83
CA PRO A 90 20.92 -9.78 -2.27
C PRO A 90 22.24 -9.04 -2.40
N ILE A 91 23.26 -9.39 -1.62
CA ILE A 91 24.52 -8.62 -1.55
C ILE A 91 25.58 -9.22 -2.43
N TYR A 92 26.03 -8.46 -3.40
CA TYR A 92 27.15 -8.83 -4.26
C TYR A 92 28.11 -7.68 -4.47
N GLU A 93 29.35 -8.02 -4.83
CA GLU A 93 30.41 -7.09 -5.18
C GLU A 93 30.81 -7.32 -6.62
N ASP A 94 31.10 -6.25 -7.35
CA ASP A 94 31.66 -6.37 -8.69
C ASP A 94 33.06 -7.00 -8.64
N LYS A 95 33.14 -8.25 -9.08
CA LYS A 95 34.38 -9.02 -9.16
C LYS A 95 35.09 -8.88 -10.50
N LEU A 96 34.35 -8.51 -11.56
CA LEU A 96 34.87 -8.47 -12.93
C LEU A 96 35.79 -7.27 -13.14
N TYR A 97 35.33 -6.09 -12.77
CA TYR A 97 36.04 -4.83 -12.97
C TYR A 97 36.82 -4.39 -11.73
N LYS A 98 36.63 -5.04 -10.61
CA LYS A 98 37.31 -4.78 -9.32
C LYS A 98 37.13 -3.33 -8.86
N THR A 99 35.92 -2.81 -9.00
CA THR A 99 35.61 -1.41 -8.64
C THR A 99 35.48 -1.21 -7.14
N GLY A 100 35.32 -2.27 -6.36
CA GLY A 100 35.02 -2.21 -4.92
C GLY A 100 33.61 -1.78 -4.60
N ILE A 101 32.74 -1.64 -5.61
CA ILE A 101 31.33 -1.27 -5.39
C ILE A 101 30.55 -2.52 -4.97
N VAL A 102 29.77 -2.37 -3.91
CA VAL A 102 28.86 -3.40 -3.37
C VAL A 102 27.44 -2.99 -3.69
N TYR A 103 26.66 -3.93 -4.22
CA TYR A 103 25.29 -3.72 -4.62
C TYR A 103 24.31 -4.57 -3.82
N LEU A 104 23.08 -4.06 -3.70
CA LEU A 104 21.90 -4.82 -3.31
C LEU A 104 21.13 -5.21 -4.57
N ASN A 105 21.05 -6.50 -4.85
CA ASN A 105 20.33 -7.05 -6.00
C ASN A 105 18.83 -7.04 -5.71
N THR A 106 18.04 -6.46 -6.62
CA THR A 106 16.61 -6.26 -6.41
C THR A 106 15.75 -6.87 -7.51
N HIS A 107 14.47 -7.01 -7.20
CA HIS A 107 13.40 -7.28 -8.13
C HIS A 107 12.29 -6.24 -7.92
N TYR A 108 11.79 -5.62 -8.98
CA TYR A 108 10.67 -4.68 -8.83
C TYR A 108 9.36 -5.40 -8.51
N TYR A 109 8.52 -4.74 -7.73
CA TYR A 109 7.21 -5.16 -7.27
C TYR A 109 6.16 -4.17 -7.80
N GLY A 110 5.07 -4.70 -8.42
CA GLY A 110 4.00 -3.89 -9.02
C GLY A 110 4.38 -3.22 -10.34
N GLY A 111 3.54 -2.33 -10.79
CA GLY A 111 3.64 -1.66 -12.09
C GLY A 111 4.44 -0.36 -12.02
N ILE A 112 5.76 -0.39 -12.25
CA ILE A 112 6.62 0.79 -12.20
C ILE A 112 7.11 1.26 -13.58
N LYS A 113 7.35 2.56 -13.71
CA LYS A 113 8.22 3.11 -14.75
C LYS A 113 9.66 3.12 -14.23
N LYS A 114 10.46 2.12 -14.60
CA LYS A 114 11.78 1.84 -14.04
C LYS A 114 12.73 3.05 -14.02
N TYR A 115 12.66 3.93 -15.03
CA TYR A 115 13.48 5.13 -15.11
C TYR A 115 13.22 6.15 -13.99
N GLN A 116 12.08 6.08 -13.29
CA GLN A 116 11.77 6.98 -12.17
C GLN A 116 12.51 6.59 -10.88
N TRP A 117 13.05 5.38 -10.82
CA TRP A 117 13.69 4.81 -9.62
C TRP A 117 15.20 4.97 -9.59
N VAL A 118 15.82 5.30 -10.72
CA VAL A 118 17.27 5.59 -10.79
C VAL A 118 17.58 7.01 -10.35
N ALA A 119 18.81 7.23 -9.87
CA ALA A 119 19.33 8.53 -9.44
C ALA A 119 18.49 9.23 -8.34
N SER A 120 17.77 8.45 -7.53
CA SER A 120 16.96 8.93 -6.41
C SER A 120 17.40 8.29 -5.11
N PRO A 121 17.35 9.00 -3.97
CA PRO A 121 17.65 8.41 -2.67
C PRO A 121 16.59 7.39 -2.28
N LEU A 122 17.02 6.21 -1.81
CA LEU A 122 16.19 5.10 -1.37
C LEU A 122 16.51 4.75 0.07
N ALA A 123 15.51 4.28 0.80
CA ALA A 123 15.59 3.72 2.14
C ALA A 123 15.32 2.22 2.07
N ILE A 124 15.79 1.46 3.06
CA ILE A 124 15.56 0.01 3.19
C ILE A 124 14.73 -0.22 4.45
N TYR A 125 13.58 -0.89 4.26
CA TYR A 125 12.71 -1.34 5.32
C TYR A 125 12.44 -2.83 5.22
N GLY A 126 12.04 -3.45 6.33
CA GLY A 126 11.57 -4.82 6.31
C GLY A 126 11.91 -5.61 7.56
N VAL A 127 11.93 -6.93 7.42
CA VAL A 127 12.20 -7.86 8.51
C VAL A 127 13.12 -8.97 8.03
N VAL A 128 14.03 -9.35 8.91
CA VAL A 128 14.82 -10.58 8.78
C VAL A 128 14.37 -11.55 9.89
N VAL A 129 13.97 -12.76 9.52
CA VAL A 129 13.55 -13.79 10.47
C VAL A 129 14.63 -14.87 10.52
N LYS A 130 15.31 -14.96 11.65
CA LYS A 130 16.38 -15.96 11.85
C LYS A 130 15.83 -17.38 11.97
N ALA A 131 16.68 -18.36 11.76
CA ALA A 131 16.31 -19.78 11.86
C ALA A 131 15.73 -20.20 13.23
N ASP A 132 16.05 -19.47 14.30
CA ASP A 132 15.49 -19.67 15.63
C ASP A 132 14.14 -18.98 15.85
N GLY A 133 13.61 -18.29 14.83
CA GLY A 133 12.36 -17.54 14.89
C GLY A 133 12.50 -16.08 15.36
N THR A 134 13.71 -15.64 15.71
CA THR A 134 13.96 -14.23 16.10
C THR A 134 13.69 -13.31 14.93
N LYS A 135 12.88 -12.27 15.15
CA LYS A 135 12.57 -11.23 14.15
C LYS A 135 13.44 -9.99 14.40
N VAL A 136 14.07 -9.51 13.35
CA VAL A 136 14.88 -8.29 13.35
C VAL A 136 14.26 -7.31 12.38
N ASP A 137 13.68 -6.23 12.89
CA ASP A 137 13.14 -5.14 12.06
C ASP A 137 14.31 -4.31 11.49
N ILE A 138 14.25 -4.02 10.21
CA ILE A 138 15.23 -3.18 9.50
C ILE A 138 14.52 -1.89 9.07
N ALA A 139 15.14 -0.75 9.38
CA ALA A 139 14.74 0.59 8.95
C ALA A 139 15.99 1.45 8.80
N ILE A 140 16.35 1.81 7.57
CA ILE A 140 17.57 2.58 7.26
C ILE A 140 17.25 3.55 6.14
N GLY A 141 17.49 4.85 6.34
CA GLY A 141 17.46 5.85 5.28
C GLY A 141 16.49 7.00 5.48
N ASP A 142 15.65 7.01 6.50
CA ASP A 142 14.74 8.11 6.80
C ASP A 142 15.13 8.91 8.06
N ASP A 143 15.95 8.35 8.94
CA ASP A 143 16.57 9.12 9.99
C ASP A 143 17.67 10.02 9.36
N PRO A 144 17.81 11.29 9.75
CA PRO A 144 18.86 12.18 9.23
C PRO A 144 20.28 11.66 9.41
N GLU A 145 20.53 10.79 10.38
CA GLU A 145 21.83 10.19 10.65
C GLU A 145 22.06 8.88 9.85
N ASP A 146 21.03 8.35 9.20
CA ASP A 146 21.15 7.13 8.41
C ASP A 146 21.75 7.41 7.01
N PRO A 147 22.50 6.45 6.45
CA PRO A 147 22.84 6.49 5.03
C PRO A 147 21.59 6.23 4.18
N VAL A 148 21.54 6.83 2.99
CA VAL A 148 20.59 6.48 1.93
C VAL A 148 21.27 5.65 0.85
N PHE A 149 20.48 4.98 0.02
CA PHE A 149 20.95 4.15 -1.08
C PHE A 149 20.51 4.76 -2.42
N CYS A 150 21.14 4.36 -3.51
CA CYS A 150 20.80 4.91 -4.81
C CYS A 150 21.13 3.91 -5.92
N ILE A 151 20.28 3.85 -6.93
CA ILE A 151 20.55 3.12 -8.17
C ILE A 151 21.25 4.10 -9.12
N SER A 152 22.45 3.78 -9.56
CA SER A 152 23.19 4.63 -10.48
C SER A 152 22.60 4.61 -11.88
N ASP A 153 22.69 5.74 -12.58
CA ASP A 153 22.42 5.84 -14.02
C ASP A 153 23.64 6.40 -14.73
N ILE A 154 23.73 6.18 -16.04
CA ILE A 154 24.86 6.66 -16.84
C ILE A 154 24.69 8.14 -17.20
N LEU A 155 25.82 8.85 -17.30
CA LEU A 155 25.79 10.25 -17.68
C LEU A 155 25.37 10.45 -19.15
N PRO A 156 24.74 11.60 -19.50
CA PRO A 156 24.19 11.83 -20.85
C PRO A 156 25.20 11.72 -21.96
N HIS A 157 26.48 12.05 -21.70
CA HIS A 157 27.54 12.09 -22.73
C HIS A 157 27.90 10.70 -23.32
N ILE A 158 27.60 9.61 -22.59
CA ILE A 158 27.85 8.25 -23.05
C ILE A 158 26.51 7.44 -23.17
N ALA A 159 25.35 8.07 -22.97
CA ALA A 159 24.04 7.43 -22.98
C ALA A 159 23.38 7.34 -24.37
N GLN A 160 24.10 7.64 -25.47
CA GLN A 160 23.50 7.73 -26.81
C GLN A 160 22.73 6.47 -27.22
N GLU A 161 23.23 5.29 -26.92
CA GLU A 161 22.55 4.03 -27.26
C GLU A 161 21.38 3.73 -26.30
N GLN A 162 21.50 4.09 -25.03
CA GLN A 162 20.40 4.00 -24.07
C GLN A 162 19.24 4.91 -24.49
N MET A 163 19.53 6.16 -24.88
CA MET A 163 18.52 7.16 -25.28
C MET A 163 17.74 6.78 -26.55
N LYS A 164 18.22 5.84 -27.35
CA LYS A 164 17.50 5.32 -28.53
C LYS A 164 16.51 4.18 -28.18
N LYS A 165 16.62 3.60 -26.99
CA LYS A 165 15.73 2.49 -26.56
C LYS A 165 14.32 3.01 -26.26
N PRO A 166 13.27 2.19 -26.47
CA PRO A 166 11.96 2.47 -25.91
C PRO A 166 12.01 2.68 -24.40
N ALA A 167 11.14 3.52 -23.85
CA ALA A 167 11.13 3.81 -22.40
C ALA A 167 10.97 2.56 -21.53
N SER A 168 10.28 1.52 -22.01
CA SER A 168 10.17 0.20 -21.35
C SER A 168 11.50 -0.49 -21.16
N ASP A 169 12.46 -0.26 -22.08
CA ASP A 169 13.74 -0.95 -22.18
C ASP A 169 14.92 -0.03 -21.80
N PHE A 170 14.62 1.24 -21.53
CA PHE A 170 15.58 2.27 -21.21
C PHE A 170 16.40 1.90 -19.97
N ILE A 171 15.72 1.43 -18.92
CA ILE A 171 16.33 0.80 -17.75
C ILE A 171 15.92 -0.67 -17.73
N GLU A 172 16.88 -1.56 -17.72
CA GLU A 172 16.66 -3.01 -17.61
C GLU A 172 16.35 -3.38 -16.17
N GLY A 173 15.36 -4.29 -15.92
CA GLY A 173 14.96 -4.68 -14.57
C GLY A 173 16.13 -5.25 -13.73
N GLU A 174 17.02 -6.04 -14.35
CA GLU A 174 18.22 -6.60 -13.70
C GLU A 174 19.31 -5.55 -13.39
N LYS A 175 19.10 -4.28 -13.73
CA LYS A 175 20.00 -3.17 -13.42
C LYS A 175 19.45 -2.22 -12.36
N LEU A 176 18.32 -2.59 -11.73
CA LEU A 176 17.73 -1.84 -10.61
C LEU A 176 18.42 -2.20 -9.28
N ASP A 177 19.75 -2.29 -9.29
CA ASP A 177 20.53 -2.66 -8.12
C ASP A 177 21.05 -1.41 -7.40
N ALA A 178 20.77 -1.33 -6.09
CA ALA A 178 21.17 -0.18 -5.30
C ALA A 178 22.60 -0.29 -4.81
N VAL A 179 23.36 0.79 -4.91
CA VAL A 179 24.70 0.89 -4.35
C VAL A 179 24.61 0.92 -2.82
N LEU A 180 25.23 -0.07 -2.16
CA LEU A 180 25.30 -0.16 -0.70
C LEU A 180 26.58 0.47 -0.16
N ALA A 181 27.70 0.29 -0.84
CA ALA A 181 29.01 0.73 -0.39
C ALA A 181 30.01 0.79 -1.54
N CYS A 182 31.08 1.50 -1.31
CA CYS A 182 32.28 1.45 -2.16
C CYS A 182 33.52 1.45 -1.27
N TYR A 183 34.32 0.42 -1.38
CA TYR A 183 35.56 0.32 -0.63
C TYR A 183 36.75 0.66 -1.51
N PRO A 184 37.67 1.56 -1.06
CA PRO A 184 38.81 1.97 -1.84
C PRO A 184 39.77 0.80 -2.06
N ASN A 185 40.34 0.78 -3.24
CA ASN A 185 41.33 -0.22 -3.66
C ASN A 185 42.68 -0.09 -2.91
N VAL A 186 42.84 0.93 -2.05
CA VAL A 186 44.05 1.20 -1.30
C VAL A 186 43.71 1.55 0.14
N LYS A 187 44.18 0.75 1.08
CA LYS A 187 43.98 0.99 2.53
C LYS A 187 44.91 2.05 3.11
N ASN A 188 46.06 2.26 2.49
CA ASN A 188 47.05 3.23 2.95
C ASN A 188 47.51 4.13 1.84
N TYR A 189 47.13 5.40 1.88
CA TYR A 189 47.47 6.39 0.85
C TYR A 189 48.95 6.71 0.83
N LYS A 190 49.69 6.53 1.94
CA LYS A 190 51.15 6.79 2.04
C LYS A 190 51.99 5.60 1.60
N ASN A 191 51.43 4.40 1.66
CA ASN A 191 52.08 3.18 1.20
C ASN A 191 51.09 2.30 0.42
N PRO A 192 50.98 2.54 -0.91
CA PRO A 192 50.00 1.82 -1.77
C PRO A 192 50.21 0.31 -1.86
N GLU A 193 51.35 -0.21 -1.47
CA GLU A 193 51.65 -1.65 -1.44
C GLU A 193 51.09 -2.32 -0.16
N GLU A 194 50.88 -1.54 0.89
CA GLU A 194 50.30 -2.05 2.14
C GLU A 194 48.78 -1.94 2.13
N GLY A 195 48.10 -3.08 2.15
CA GLY A 195 46.65 -3.14 2.29
C GLY A 195 45.90 -2.83 1.01
N LYS A 196 46.34 -3.37 -0.12
CA LYS A 196 45.57 -3.41 -1.37
C LYS A 196 44.21 -4.05 -1.11
N TYR A 197 43.18 -3.48 -1.72
CA TYR A 197 41.86 -4.07 -1.76
C TYR A 197 41.90 -5.43 -2.46
N GLU A 198 41.33 -6.43 -1.83
CA GLU A 198 41.09 -7.74 -2.44
C GLU A 198 39.61 -7.91 -2.83
N PRO A 199 39.31 -8.47 -4.00
CA PRO A 199 37.95 -8.73 -4.41
C PRO A 199 37.18 -9.55 -3.35
N GLY A 200 36.03 -9.02 -2.92
CA GLY A 200 35.20 -9.58 -1.85
C GLY A 200 35.35 -8.89 -0.48
N ASP A 201 36.33 -8.04 -0.27
CA ASP A 201 36.49 -7.27 0.99
C ASP A 201 35.33 -6.31 1.19
N GLY A 202 34.80 -5.70 0.14
CA GLY A 202 33.64 -4.80 0.19
C GLY A 202 32.41 -5.52 0.72
N LYS A 203 32.04 -6.66 0.14
CA LYS A 203 30.92 -7.49 0.61
C LYS A 203 31.13 -7.94 2.06
N LYS A 204 32.30 -8.41 2.43
CA LYS A 204 32.61 -8.83 3.81
C LYS A 204 32.41 -7.69 4.82
N ASN A 205 32.81 -6.47 4.46
CA ASN A 205 32.67 -5.34 5.35
C ASN A 205 31.21 -4.90 5.51
N VAL A 206 30.38 -4.97 4.43
CA VAL A 206 28.93 -4.75 4.52
C VAL A 206 28.28 -5.80 5.43
N LEU A 207 28.60 -7.09 5.22
CA LEU A 207 28.07 -8.16 6.06
C LEU A 207 28.48 -8.02 7.52
N LYS A 208 29.73 -7.66 7.79
CA LYS A 208 30.22 -7.39 9.14
C LYS A 208 29.46 -6.21 9.79
N TYR A 209 29.19 -5.13 9.07
CA TYR A 209 28.38 -4.01 9.57
C TYR A 209 26.96 -4.47 9.95
N LEU A 210 26.33 -5.29 9.10
CA LEU A 210 24.98 -5.81 9.35
C LEU A 210 24.96 -6.77 10.55
N GLU A 211 25.99 -7.58 10.70
CA GLU A 211 26.15 -8.45 11.86
C GLU A 211 26.35 -7.65 13.17
N GLU A 212 27.22 -6.63 13.15
CA GLU A 212 27.50 -5.79 14.33
C GLU A 212 26.29 -4.92 14.73
N LYS A 213 25.56 -4.35 13.76
CA LYS A 213 24.44 -3.44 14.03
C LYS A 213 23.13 -4.18 14.30
N TYR A 214 22.84 -5.24 13.55
CA TYR A 214 21.56 -5.93 13.55
C TYR A 214 21.64 -7.40 13.96
N GLY A 215 22.84 -7.94 14.12
CA GLY A 215 23.07 -9.35 14.45
C GLY A 215 22.63 -10.31 13.35
N ILE A 216 22.57 -9.89 12.09
CA ILE A 216 22.17 -10.70 10.94
C ILE A 216 23.38 -11.11 10.12
N THR A 217 23.36 -12.35 9.63
CA THR A 217 24.39 -12.97 8.78
C THR A 217 23.92 -13.09 7.35
N GLU A 218 24.79 -13.51 6.44
CA GLU A 218 24.43 -13.73 5.02
C GLU A 218 23.34 -14.80 4.87
N ASP A 219 23.36 -15.86 5.68
CA ASP A 219 22.38 -16.96 5.62
C ASP A 219 20.98 -16.49 6.04
N ASP A 220 20.87 -15.48 6.88
CA ASP A 220 19.57 -14.95 7.35
C ASP A 220 18.77 -14.27 6.22
N PHE A 221 19.41 -13.85 5.12
CA PHE A 221 18.70 -13.27 3.97
C PHE A 221 17.78 -14.28 3.27
N ALA A 222 17.99 -15.58 3.44
CA ALA A 222 17.09 -16.61 2.89
C ALA A 222 15.64 -16.46 3.41
N SER A 223 15.45 -15.87 4.58
CA SER A 223 14.17 -15.59 5.22
C SER A 223 14.01 -14.10 5.55
N ALA A 224 14.55 -13.24 4.72
CA ALA A 224 14.38 -11.79 4.80
C ALA A 224 13.30 -11.31 3.83
N GLU A 225 12.63 -10.25 4.22
CA GLU A 225 11.72 -9.44 3.42
C GLU A 225 12.19 -8.00 3.55
N LEU A 226 12.98 -7.54 2.57
CA LEU A 226 13.58 -6.20 2.57
C LEU A 226 13.10 -5.44 1.34
N GLU A 227 12.58 -4.26 1.57
CA GLU A 227 11.96 -3.39 0.59
C GLU A 227 12.76 -2.10 0.46
N LEU A 228 13.08 -1.72 -0.78
CA LEU A 228 13.67 -0.42 -1.10
C LEU A 228 12.55 0.49 -1.56
N VAL A 229 12.42 1.59 -0.85
CA VAL A 229 11.38 2.60 -1.04
C VAL A 229 12.01 4.00 -1.10
N PRO A 230 11.33 5.01 -1.65
CA PRO A 230 11.85 6.39 -1.67
C PRO A 230 12.21 6.88 -0.26
N ALA A 231 13.43 7.39 -0.09
CA ALA A 231 13.84 8.03 1.16
C ALA A 231 13.25 9.44 1.27
N GLY A 232 12.90 9.83 2.49
CA GLY A 232 12.33 11.15 2.80
C GLY A 232 10.84 11.10 3.14
N LYS A 233 10.39 12.15 3.84
CA LYS A 233 9.04 12.26 4.38
C LYS A 233 8.08 12.88 3.38
N ALA A 234 6.82 12.51 3.45
CA ALA A 234 5.73 13.21 2.78
C ALA A 234 5.65 14.67 3.28
N ARG A 235 5.17 15.57 2.42
CA ARG A 235 5.05 17.00 2.73
C ARG A 235 3.98 17.68 1.92
N PHE A 236 3.52 18.82 2.41
CA PHE A 236 2.69 19.71 1.61
C PHE A 236 3.48 20.33 0.48
N ILE A 237 2.84 20.48 -0.69
CA ILE A 237 3.40 21.17 -1.86
C ILE A 237 2.43 22.25 -2.38
N GLY A 238 2.98 23.11 -3.26
CA GLY A 238 2.29 24.29 -3.72
C GLY A 238 2.44 25.46 -2.74
N PHE A 239 2.30 26.69 -3.23
CA PHE A 239 2.41 27.90 -2.41
C PHE A 239 1.30 27.99 -1.36
N ASP A 240 0.15 27.41 -1.66
CA ASP A 240 -1.05 27.37 -0.81
C ASP A 240 -1.11 26.14 0.10
N LYS A 241 -0.20 25.17 -0.06
CA LYS A 241 -0.13 23.92 0.72
C LYS A 241 -1.41 23.09 0.70
N THR A 242 -2.15 23.14 -0.40
CA THR A 242 -3.41 22.40 -0.57
C THR A 242 -3.21 20.98 -1.08
N LEU A 243 -1.99 20.63 -1.49
CA LEU A 243 -1.62 19.33 -2.01
C LEU A 243 -0.62 18.63 -1.08
N VAL A 244 -0.67 17.30 -1.08
CA VAL A 244 0.25 16.42 -0.36
C VAL A 244 1.07 15.61 -1.38
N LEU A 245 2.39 15.65 -1.23
CA LEU A 245 3.35 14.82 -1.96
C LEU A 245 3.84 13.72 -1.04
N GLY A 246 3.73 12.47 -1.44
CA GLY A 246 4.19 11.32 -0.63
C GLY A 246 4.39 10.08 -1.48
N TYR A 247 5.09 9.09 -0.95
CA TYR A 247 5.24 7.77 -1.54
C TYR A 247 4.10 6.85 -1.07
N GLY A 248 3.45 6.17 -2.03
CA GLY A 248 2.40 5.21 -1.76
C GLY A 248 1.08 5.87 -1.32
N GLN A 249 0.71 6.99 -1.93
CA GLN A 249 -0.66 7.52 -1.87
C GLN A 249 -1.65 6.47 -2.38
N ASP A 250 -1.23 5.71 -3.37
CA ASP A 250 -1.82 4.48 -3.85
C ASP A 250 -1.40 3.31 -2.95
N ASP A 251 -2.26 2.72 -2.08
CA ASP A 251 -3.59 3.23 -1.74
C ASP A 251 -3.68 3.61 -0.25
N ARG A 252 -2.54 3.99 0.35
CA ARG A 252 -2.48 4.32 1.79
C ARG A 252 -3.32 5.54 2.16
N VAL A 253 -3.68 6.38 1.20
CA VAL A 253 -4.59 7.51 1.47
C VAL A 253 -6.00 7.01 1.77
N CYS A 254 -6.50 6.04 0.99
CA CYS A 254 -7.80 5.44 1.25
C CYS A 254 -7.75 4.49 2.46
N ALA A 255 -6.64 3.78 2.65
CA ALA A 255 -6.42 2.92 3.81
C ALA A 255 -6.46 3.72 5.13
N TYR A 256 -5.73 4.83 5.20
CA TYR A 256 -5.72 5.70 6.39
C TYR A 256 -7.09 6.30 6.66
N THR A 257 -7.74 6.87 5.66
CA THR A 257 -9.05 7.53 5.82
C THR A 257 -10.14 6.51 6.18
N SER A 258 -10.07 5.28 5.65
CA SER A 258 -10.94 4.16 6.05
C SER A 258 -10.70 3.73 7.49
N LEU A 259 -9.43 3.57 7.89
CA LEU A 259 -9.04 3.23 9.26
C LEU A 259 -9.58 4.26 10.26
N ILE A 260 -9.33 5.54 10.03
CA ILE A 260 -9.75 6.61 10.96
C ILE A 260 -11.28 6.71 11.00
N ALA A 261 -11.96 6.62 9.86
CA ALA A 261 -13.42 6.58 9.83
C ALA A 261 -13.99 5.41 10.65
N MET A 262 -13.35 4.24 10.55
CA MET A 262 -13.76 3.02 11.27
C MET A 262 -13.53 3.12 12.77
N VAL A 263 -12.35 3.56 13.22
CA VAL A 263 -12.01 3.58 14.65
C VAL A 263 -12.75 4.67 15.42
N GLU A 264 -13.03 5.82 14.79
CA GLU A 264 -13.82 6.90 15.36
C GLU A 264 -15.33 6.66 15.24
N GLY A 265 -15.75 5.74 14.36
CA GLY A 265 -17.16 5.42 14.14
C GLY A 265 -17.78 4.67 15.33
N ALA A 266 -19.06 4.96 15.60
CA ALA A 266 -19.86 4.17 16.53
C ALA A 266 -20.38 2.90 15.85
N ALA A 267 -20.68 1.86 16.64
CA ALA A 267 -21.42 0.71 16.15
C ALA A 267 -22.83 1.15 15.73
N GLY A 268 -23.21 0.77 14.52
CA GLY A 268 -24.56 0.98 13.98
C GLY A 268 -25.48 -0.23 14.21
N ALA A 269 -26.58 -0.27 13.44
CA ALA A 269 -27.41 -1.49 13.37
C ALA A 269 -26.62 -2.60 12.66
N ARG A 270 -26.05 -2.34 11.48
CA ARG A 270 -25.20 -3.28 10.77
C ARG A 270 -23.80 -3.33 11.40
N THR A 271 -23.16 -4.48 11.36
CA THR A 271 -21.73 -4.60 11.69
C THR A 271 -20.90 -3.82 10.67
N ASN A 272 -19.98 -3.00 11.14
CA ASN A 272 -19.00 -2.33 10.29
C ASN A 272 -17.72 -3.16 10.17
N CYS A 273 -17.11 -3.13 9.02
CA CYS A 273 -15.87 -3.83 8.72
C CYS A 273 -14.90 -2.90 7.97
N CYS A 274 -13.61 -2.99 8.25
CA CYS A 274 -12.58 -2.29 7.48
C CYS A 274 -11.45 -3.26 7.14
N ILE A 275 -11.15 -3.40 5.85
CA ILE A 275 -10.12 -4.29 5.31
C ILE A 275 -8.92 -3.44 4.88
N LEU A 276 -7.75 -3.77 5.39
CA LEU A 276 -6.46 -3.26 4.94
C LEU A 276 -5.69 -4.44 4.34
N ALA A 277 -5.73 -4.56 3.02
CA ALA A 277 -5.23 -5.72 2.28
C ALA A 277 -3.81 -5.52 1.77
N ASP A 278 -3.05 -6.59 1.65
CA ASP A 278 -1.74 -6.67 1.02
C ASP A 278 -1.88 -7.20 -0.42
N LYS A 279 -0.86 -7.01 -1.25
CA LYS A 279 -0.67 -7.64 -2.57
C LYS A 279 -1.62 -7.19 -3.69
N GLU A 280 -2.33 -6.08 -3.53
CA GLU A 280 -3.16 -5.57 -4.61
C GLU A 280 -2.34 -5.34 -5.88
N GLU A 281 -1.19 -4.70 -5.75
CA GLU A 281 -0.28 -4.29 -6.81
C GLU A 281 0.31 -5.44 -7.64
N ILE A 282 0.19 -6.66 -7.16
CA ILE A 282 0.63 -7.89 -7.85
C ILE A 282 -0.52 -8.89 -8.08
N GLY A 283 -1.77 -8.38 -8.09
CA GLY A 283 -2.97 -9.15 -8.42
C GLY A 283 -3.61 -9.88 -7.25
N SER A 284 -3.42 -9.41 -6.02
CA SER A 284 -4.06 -9.88 -4.78
C SER A 284 -3.86 -11.37 -4.45
N ASN A 285 -2.91 -12.05 -5.10
CA ASN A 285 -2.66 -13.48 -4.90
C ASN A 285 -1.79 -13.73 -3.66
N GLY A 286 -2.13 -14.76 -2.90
CA GLY A 286 -1.42 -15.18 -1.69
C GLY A 286 -2.22 -14.94 -0.41
N ALA A 287 -1.73 -15.49 0.71
CA ALA A 287 -2.47 -15.64 1.96
C ALA A 287 -2.89 -14.31 2.61
N THR A 288 -2.28 -13.19 2.23
CA THR A 288 -2.54 -11.84 2.77
C THR A 288 -3.30 -10.95 1.79
N GLY A 289 -3.47 -11.39 0.52
CA GLY A 289 -4.21 -10.67 -0.50
C GLY A 289 -5.70 -11.00 -0.52
N MET A 290 -6.48 -10.19 -1.23
CA MET A 290 -7.93 -10.36 -1.33
C MET A 290 -8.35 -11.59 -2.16
N ASN A 291 -7.51 -12.09 -3.05
CA ASN A 291 -7.70 -13.36 -3.76
C ASN A 291 -7.26 -14.53 -2.88
N SER A 292 -7.83 -14.62 -1.69
CA SER A 292 -7.61 -15.68 -0.71
C SER A 292 -8.83 -15.80 0.20
N HIS A 293 -8.75 -16.71 1.17
CA HIS A 293 -9.76 -16.83 2.22
C HIS A 293 -9.56 -15.83 3.38
N LEU A 294 -8.95 -14.68 3.14
CA LEU A 294 -8.67 -13.68 4.18
C LEU A 294 -9.97 -13.15 4.80
N LEU A 295 -10.91 -12.69 3.95
CA LEU A 295 -12.14 -12.05 4.41
C LEU A 295 -13.12 -13.07 5.01
N ASP A 296 -13.39 -14.17 4.33
CA ASP A 296 -14.36 -15.17 4.78
C ASP A 296 -13.89 -15.88 6.06
N ASN A 297 -12.59 -16.15 6.22
CA ASN A 297 -12.05 -16.67 7.48
C ASN A 297 -12.19 -15.65 8.63
N ALA A 298 -11.91 -14.37 8.40
CA ALA A 298 -12.10 -13.35 9.44
C ALA A 298 -13.59 -13.22 9.86
N VAL A 299 -14.50 -13.26 8.89
CA VAL A 299 -15.95 -13.25 9.16
C VAL A 299 -16.37 -14.52 9.89
N ALA A 300 -15.82 -15.68 9.54
CA ALA A 300 -16.10 -16.94 10.24
C ALA A 300 -15.65 -16.88 11.71
N GLU A 301 -14.50 -16.28 12.02
CA GLU A 301 -14.03 -16.06 13.39
C GLU A 301 -14.98 -15.14 14.20
N VAL A 302 -15.53 -14.11 13.56
CA VAL A 302 -16.55 -13.24 14.18
C VAL A 302 -17.84 -14.04 14.44
N VAL A 303 -18.35 -14.76 13.44
CA VAL A 303 -19.57 -15.57 13.55
C VAL A 303 -19.45 -16.64 14.63
N ALA A 304 -18.28 -17.29 14.75
CA ALA A 304 -18.04 -18.31 15.77
C ALA A 304 -18.11 -17.76 17.21
N ARG A 305 -17.89 -16.45 17.40
CA ARG A 305 -17.94 -15.77 18.71
C ARG A 305 -19.25 -15.05 18.98
N LEU A 306 -20.11 -14.93 17.98
CA LEU A 306 -21.47 -14.38 18.10
C LEU A 306 -22.46 -15.49 18.42
N ASP A 307 -23.50 -15.15 19.17
CA ASP A 307 -24.64 -16.06 19.41
C ASP A 307 -25.58 -16.06 18.19
N VAL A 308 -25.13 -16.69 17.09
CA VAL A 308 -25.91 -16.76 15.85
C VAL A 308 -26.95 -17.90 15.91
N LYS A 309 -28.15 -17.63 15.43
CA LYS A 309 -29.20 -18.65 15.32
C LYS A 309 -29.01 -19.49 14.06
N GLY A 310 -29.04 -20.82 14.21
CA GLY A 310 -29.00 -21.76 13.10
C GLY A 310 -27.59 -22.21 12.71
N ASN A 311 -27.34 -22.43 11.42
CA ASN A 311 -26.06 -22.92 10.93
C ASN A 311 -25.03 -21.78 10.78
N PRO A 312 -23.90 -21.82 11.51
CA PRO A 312 -22.88 -20.76 11.45
C PRO A 312 -22.27 -20.57 10.05
N GLU A 313 -22.02 -21.63 9.30
CA GLU A 313 -21.49 -21.50 7.93
C GLU A 313 -22.46 -20.77 7.00
N LEU A 314 -23.75 -21.04 7.13
CA LEU A 314 -24.76 -20.31 6.37
C LEU A 314 -24.83 -18.85 6.79
N ALA A 315 -24.60 -18.55 8.08
CA ALA A 315 -24.52 -17.18 8.58
C ALA A 315 -23.33 -16.42 7.96
N VAL A 316 -22.14 -17.04 7.84
CA VAL A 316 -20.98 -16.47 7.13
C VAL A 316 -21.32 -16.13 5.68
N ARG A 317 -21.88 -17.08 4.93
CA ARG A 317 -22.26 -16.88 3.52
C ARG A 317 -23.27 -15.76 3.35
N ARG A 318 -24.27 -15.68 4.24
CA ARG A 318 -25.28 -14.62 4.22
C ARG A 318 -24.70 -13.27 4.63
N ALA A 319 -23.83 -13.25 5.64
CA ALA A 319 -23.13 -12.03 6.05
C ALA A 319 -22.37 -11.42 4.87
N LEU A 320 -21.60 -12.22 4.14
CA LEU A 320 -20.84 -11.76 2.97
C LEU A 320 -21.79 -11.33 1.83
N ALA A 321 -22.73 -12.19 1.41
CA ALA A 321 -23.59 -11.92 0.26
C ALA A 321 -24.52 -10.70 0.46
N ASN A 322 -24.95 -10.42 1.70
CA ASN A 322 -25.82 -9.30 2.03
C ASN A 322 -25.04 -8.01 2.40
N SER A 323 -23.72 -8.01 2.29
CA SER A 323 -22.88 -6.86 2.60
C SER A 323 -22.89 -5.80 1.51
N TYR A 324 -22.57 -4.59 1.93
CA TYR A 324 -22.25 -3.45 1.09
C TYR A 324 -20.77 -3.11 1.25
N MET A 325 -20.07 -2.85 0.17
CA MET A 325 -18.66 -2.48 0.22
C MET A 325 -18.36 -1.24 -0.62
N LEU A 326 -17.62 -0.31 -0.04
CA LEU A 326 -16.80 0.64 -0.80
C LEU A 326 -15.41 0.02 -0.92
N SER A 327 -15.05 -0.36 -2.15
CA SER A 327 -13.71 -0.77 -2.50
C SER A 327 -12.91 0.50 -2.77
N SER A 328 -12.18 0.90 -1.74
CA SER A 328 -11.41 2.13 -1.83
C SER A 328 -10.11 1.86 -2.56
N ASP A 329 -9.87 2.68 -3.59
CA ASP A 329 -8.65 2.68 -4.37
C ASP A 329 -8.55 4.03 -5.10
N VAL A 330 -7.35 4.56 -5.24
CA VAL A 330 -7.14 5.87 -5.85
C VAL A 330 -7.51 5.87 -7.33
N ASN A 331 -7.86 7.04 -7.86
CA ASN A 331 -8.16 7.24 -9.28
C ASN A 331 -7.14 8.17 -9.94
N SER A 332 -6.83 7.92 -11.21
CA SER A 332 -5.94 8.79 -11.97
C SER A 332 -6.55 10.19 -12.14
N ALA A 333 -5.95 11.19 -11.53
CA ALA A 333 -6.35 12.58 -11.70
C ALA A 333 -6.11 13.05 -13.15
N PHE A 334 -7.06 13.82 -13.69
CA PHE A 334 -6.85 14.48 -14.98
C PHE A 334 -5.59 15.35 -14.94
N ASP A 335 -4.63 15.00 -15.79
CA ASP A 335 -3.41 15.77 -15.98
C ASP A 335 -3.47 16.57 -17.29
N PRO A 336 -3.54 17.91 -17.22
CA PRO A 336 -3.57 18.75 -18.41
C PRO A 336 -2.37 18.58 -19.36
N LEU A 337 -1.21 18.18 -18.82
CA LEU A 337 -0.01 17.93 -19.61
C LEU A 337 -0.14 16.65 -20.45
N ASN A 338 -1.03 15.75 -20.06
CA ASN A 338 -1.31 14.48 -20.71
C ASN A 338 -2.78 14.33 -21.13
N ALA A 339 -3.48 15.44 -21.37
CA ALA A 339 -4.93 15.49 -21.63
C ALA A 339 -5.41 14.53 -22.73
N GLY A 340 -4.55 14.18 -23.69
CA GLY A 340 -4.86 13.23 -24.76
C GLY A 340 -5.21 11.81 -24.29
N LEU A 341 -4.84 11.42 -23.07
CA LEU A 341 -5.09 10.09 -22.49
C LEU A 341 -6.44 9.97 -21.77
N TYR A 342 -7.13 11.08 -21.53
CA TYR A 342 -8.33 11.16 -20.72
C TYR A 342 -9.58 11.48 -21.54
N ASP A 343 -10.73 10.94 -21.10
CA ASP A 343 -12.04 11.48 -21.46
C ASP A 343 -12.42 12.56 -20.45
N ILE A 344 -12.35 13.83 -20.84
CA ILE A 344 -12.57 14.97 -19.95
C ILE A 344 -13.94 14.96 -19.26
N TYR A 345 -14.96 14.34 -19.87
CA TYR A 345 -16.30 14.25 -19.31
C TYR A 345 -16.43 13.19 -18.21
N ASN A 346 -15.54 12.21 -18.22
CA ASN A 346 -15.52 11.07 -17.28
C ASN A 346 -14.20 10.96 -16.51
N SER A 347 -13.46 12.04 -16.37
CA SER A 347 -12.20 12.07 -15.61
C SER A 347 -12.41 12.60 -14.20
N SER A 348 -11.56 12.17 -13.28
CA SER A 348 -11.49 12.74 -11.94
C SER A 348 -10.53 13.94 -11.88
N PHE A 349 -10.78 14.85 -10.97
CA PHE A 349 -10.01 16.09 -10.81
C PHE A 349 -9.63 16.26 -9.34
N LEU A 350 -8.41 16.74 -9.08
CA LEU A 350 -7.98 17.14 -7.74
C LEU A 350 -8.88 18.25 -7.19
N GLY A 351 -9.19 18.18 -5.89
CA GLY A 351 -9.95 19.19 -5.17
C GLY A 351 -11.46 19.15 -5.45
N ARG A 352 -12.00 18.05 -5.97
CA ARG A 352 -13.43 17.88 -6.23
C ARG A 352 -14.09 16.79 -5.38
N GLY A 353 -13.38 16.30 -4.38
CA GLY A 353 -13.89 15.29 -3.44
C GLY A 353 -13.69 13.86 -3.90
N VAL A 354 -14.46 12.96 -3.30
CA VAL A 354 -14.36 11.51 -3.52
C VAL A 354 -14.71 11.15 -4.95
N VAL A 355 -13.97 10.21 -5.54
CA VAL A 355 -14.22 9.68 -6.87
C VAL A 355 -14.99 8.36 -6.75
N PHE A 356 -16.05 8.20 -7.50
CA PHE A 356 -16.75 6.93 -7.69
C PHE A 356 -16.56 6.42 -9.10
N ASN A 357 -16.14 5.16 -9.21
CA ASN A 357 -16.05 4.43 -10.44
C ASN A 357 -17.15 3.35 -10.46
N LYS A 358 -18.13 3.49 -11.34
CA LYS A 358 -19.17 2.45 -11.51
C LYS A 358 -18.53 1.12 -11.90
N TYR A 359 -17.44 1.18 -12.63
CA TYR A 359 -16.59 0.05 -13.02
C TYR A 359 -15.15 0.52 -13.21
N THR A 360 -14.26 -0.40 -12.95
CA THR A 360 -12.83 -0.38 -13.27
C THR A 360 -12.56 -1.45 -14.33
N GLY A 361 -11.34 -1.95 -14.46
CA GLY A 361 -10.99 -2.97 -15.42
C GLY A 361 -10.48 -2.41 -16.74
N ALA A 362 -10.25 -3.28 -17.72
CA ALA A 362 -9.63 -2.91 -18.99
C ALA A 362 -10.50 -3.26 -20.20
N ARG A 363 -10.33 -2.54 -21.30
CA ARG A 363 -11.02 -2.77 -22.57
C ARG A 363 -12.55 -2.82 -22.38
N GLY A 364 -13.19 -3.97 -22.69
CA GLY A 364 -14.64 -4.19 -22.50
C GLY A 364 -15.02 -4.50 -21.05
N LYS A 365 -14.52 -3.76 -20.07
CA LYS A 365 -14.77 -3.93 -18.62
C LYS A 365 -14.27 -5.27 -18.04
N SER A 366 -13.25 -5.87 -18.61
CA SER A 366 -12.70 -7.11 -18.11
C SER A 366 -12.07 -6.90 -16.73
N GLY A 367 -12.43 -7.75 -15.74
CA GLY A 367 -11.98 -7.65 -14.37
C GLY A 367 -12.72 -6.60 -13.51
N ALA A 368 -13.81 -6.02 -14.01
CA ALA A 368 -14.63 -5.06 -13.25
C ALA A 368 -15.78 -5.76 -12.50
N SER A 369 -16.18 -5.19 -11.36
CA SER A 369 -17.39 -5.63 -10.65
C SER A 369 -18.69 -5.00 -11.23
N ASP A 370 -18.63 -3.88 -11.95
CA ASP A 370 -19.73 -3.12 -12.55
C ASP A 370 -20.89 -2.90 -11.56
N ALA A 371 -20.73 -1.93 -10.67
CA ALA A 371 -21.61 -1.69 -9.53
C ALA A 371 -23.09 -1.49 -9.92
N ASN A 372 -24.00 -2.06 -9.11
CA ASN A 372 -25.44 -1.95 -9.31
C ASN A 372 -25.93 -0.51 -9.12
N PRO A 373 -26.77 0.02 -10.03
CA PRO A 373 -27.28 1.39 -9.93
C PRO A 373 -28.12 1.64 -8.67
N GLU A 374 -28.85 0.64 -8.15
CA GLU A 374 -29.62 0.73 -6.92
C GLU A 374 -28.70 0.98 -5.72
N PHE A 375 -27.54 0.30 -5.68
CA PHE A 375 -26.55 0.50 -4.61
C PHE A 375 -25.89 1.86 -4.73
N ILE A 376 -25.50 2.28 -5.95
CA ILE A 376 -24.96 3.63 -6.21
C ILE A 376 -25.95 4.70 -5.76
N ALA A 377 -27.24 4.56 -6.08
CA ALA A 377 -28.27 5.51 -5.67
C ALA A 377 -28.40 5.58 -4.14
N LYS A 378 -28.32 4.43 -3.44
CA LYS A 378 -28.37 4.36 -1.97
C LYS A 378 -27.17 5.09 -1.35
N VAL A 379 -25.94 4.85 -1.85
CA VAL A 379 -24.72 5.54 -1.39
C VAL A 379 -24.85 7.05 -1.64
N ARG A 380 -25.21 7.47 -2.87
CA ARG A 380 -25.39 8.88 -3.21
C ARG A 380 -26.39 9.60 -2.30
N GLY A 381 -27.52 8.96 -2.01
CA GLY A 381 -28.50 9.52 -1.07
C GLY A 381 -27.89 9.82 0.29
N LYS A 382 -27.09 8.88 0.81
CA LYS A 382 -26.41 9.06 2.10
C LYS A 382 -25.37 10.19 2.08
N LEU A 383 -24.65 10.33 0.97
CA LEU A 383 -23.64 11.38 0.83
C LEU A 383 -24.26 12.78 0.72
N TYR A 384 -25.40 12.92 0.05
CA TYR A 384 -26.15 14.19 0.03
C TYR A 384 -26.64 14.59 1.43
N GLU A 385 -27.17 13.64 2.20
CA GLU A 385 -27.54 13.89 3.60
C GLU A 385 -26.36 14.32 4.49
N SER A 386 -25.15 13.86 4.14
CA SER A 386 -23.92 14.11 4.91
C SER A 386 -23.07 15.25 4.36
N GLU A 387 -23.55 15.95 3.35
CA GLU A 387 -22.87 17.09 2.69
C GLU A 387 -21.44 16.74 2.21
N VAL A 388 -21.26 15.54 1.65
CA VAL A 388 -19.98 15.07 1.10
C VAL A 388 -19.86 15.44 -0.37
N TYR A 389 -18.75 16.05 -0.74
CA TYR A 389 -18.42 16.32 -2.14
C TYR A 389 -17.86 15.07 -2.82
N PHE A 390 -18.40 14.73 -3.97
CA PHE A 390 -17.97 13.60 -4.76
C PHE A 390 -18.11 13.86 -6.27
N GLN A 391 -17.40 13.07 -7.06
CA GLN A 391 -17.43 13.06 -8.52
C GLN A 391 -17.51 11.62 -9.03
N ASN A 392 -17.94 11.44 -10.28
CA ASN A 392 -17.94 10.15 -10.96
C ASN A 392 -16.90 10.18 -12.07
N ALA A 393 -16.13 9.13 -12.22
CA ALA A 393 -15.07 9.05 -13.22
C ALA A 393 -14.86 7.64 -13.75
N GLU A 394 -14.10 7.55 -14.82
CA GLU A 394 -13.40 6.37 -15.30
C GLU A 394 -11.89 6.63 -15.24
N LEU A 395 -11.08 5.57 -15.30
CA LEU A 395 -9.64 5.69 -15.15
C LEU A 395 -8.99 6.45 -16.31
N SER A 396 -9.43 6.19 -17.55
CA SER A 396 -8.86 6.75 -18.78
C SER A 396 -9.84 6.65 -19.94
N LYS A 397 -9.42 7.07 -21.16
CA LYS A 397 -10.14 6.74 -22.39
C LYS A 397 -10.25 5.23 -22.60
N VAL A 398 -11.35 4.79 -23.19
CA VAL A 398 -11.53 3.41 -23.67
C VAL A 398 -10.33 2.99 -24.52
N ASP A 399 -9.85 1.78 -24.35
CA ASP A 399 -8.69 1.18 -25.02
C ASP A 399 -7.30 1.81 -24.70
N THR A 400 -7.24 2.88 -23.89
CA THR A 400 -5.96 3.50 -23.50
C THR A 400 -5.31 2.78 -22.32
N GLY A 401 -6.10 2.34 -21.35
CA GLY A 401 -5.62 1.67 -20.14
C GLY A 401 -6.78 1.07 -19.36
N GLY A 402 -6.49 0.71 -18.13
CA GLY A 402 -7.43 0.15 -17.18
C GLY A 402 -6.71 -0.76 -16.21
N GLY A 403 -7.30 -1.00 -15.04
CA GLY A 403 -6.82 -1.89 -14.02
C GLY A 403 -7.99 -2.47 -13.23
N GLY A 404 -7.80 -3.65 -12.63
CA GLY A 404 -8.71 -4.18 -11.61
C GLY A 404 -8.38 -3.57 -10.26
N THR A 405 -9.28 -3.76 -9.31
CA THR A 405 -9.15 -3.40 -7.90
C THR A 405 -9.56 -4.58 -7.04
N ILE A 406 -9.45 -4.47 -5.73
CA ILE A 406 -9.96 -5.49 -4.80
C ILE A 406 -11.48 -5.69 -4.89
N ALA A 407 -12.22 -4.80 -5.54
CA ALA A 407 -13.68 -4.88 -5.76
C ALA A 407 -14.10 -6.19 -6.41
N HIS A 408 -13.32 -6.67 -7.40
CA HIS A 408 -13.60 -7.90 -8.11
C HIS A 408 -13.72 -9.10 -7.15
N TYR A 409 -12.76 -9.27 -6.27
CA TYR A 409 -12.71 -10.39 -5.31
C TYR A 409 -13.83 -10.30 -4.26
N ALA A 410 -14.18 -9.10 -3.82
CA ALA A 410 -15.30 -8.90 -2.90
C ALA A 410 -16.63 -9.22 -3.59
N ALA A 411 -16.81 -8.84 -4.84
CA ALA A 411 -18.02 -9.11 -5.61
C ALA A 411 -18.27 -10.62 -5.85
N GLU A 412 -17.23 -11.46 -5.84
CA GLU A 412 -17.36 -12.92 -5.96
C GLU A 412 -18.16 -13.55 -4.80
N PHE A 413 -18.20 -12.90 -3.62
CA PHE A 413 -19.05 -13.31 -2.51
C PHE A 413 -20.53 -12.95 -2.69
N GLY A 414 -20.90 -12.25 -3.79
CA GLY A 414 -22.26 -11.84 -4.10
C GLY A 414 -22.70 -10.53 -3.43
N MET A 415 -21.79 -9.79 -2.79
CA MET A 415 -22.10 -8.50 -2.17
C MET A 415 -22.19 -7.37 -3.20
N ASN A 416 -22.83 -6.25 -2.81
CA ASN A 416 -22.81 -5.04 -3.61
C ASN A 416 -21.51 -4.26 -3.34
N VAL A 417 -20.74 -4.03 -4.39
CA VAL A 417 -19.44 -3.32 -4.31
C VAL A 417 -19.46 -2.11 -5.22
N LEU A 418 -18.88 -1.01 -4.77
CA LEU A 418 -18.66 0.21 -5.53
C LEU A 418 -17.23 0.68 -5.33
N ASP A 419 -16.50 0.88 -6.44
CA ASP A 419 -15.15 1.46 -6.41
C ASP A 419 -15.21 2.94 -6.05
N CYS A 420 -14.32 3.37 -5.15
CA CYS A 420 -14.36 4.68 -4.55
C CYS A 420 -12.97 5.06 -4.04
N GLY A 421 -12.52 6.30 -4.26
CA GLY A 421 -11.23 6.75 -3.72
C GLY A 421 -10.99 8.23 -3.92
N VAL A 422 -9.74 8.63 -4.00
CA VAL A 422 -9.34 10.02 -4.25
C VAL A 422 -8.52 10.13 -5.53
N SER A 423 -8.51 11.33 -6.12
CA SER A 423 -7.72 11.61 -7.31
C SER A 423 -6.23 11.71 -6.96
N VAL A 424 -5.37 11.06 -7.74
CA VAL A 424 -3.91 11.08 -7.58
C VAL A 424 -3.22 11.39 -8.90
N LEU A 425 -2.24 12.29 -8.89
CA LEU A 425 -1.30 12.49 -9.98
C LEU A 425 -0.03 11.69 -9.74
N SER A 426 0.62 11.26 -10.82
CA SER A 426 1.85 10.47 -10.76
C SER A 426 1.70 9.13 -10.03
N MET A 427 0.51 8.52 -10.11
CA MET A 427 0.24 7.18 -9.55
C MET A 427 1.34 6.17 -9.95
N HIS A 428 1.76 5.31 -9.03
CA HIS A 428 2.87 4.36 -9.16
C HIS A 428 4.27 4.98 -9.31
N ALA A 429 4.41 6.31 -9.25
CA ALA A 429 5.72 6.93 -9.19
C ALA A 429 6.29 6.92 -7.76
N PRO A 430 7.61 7.10 -7.58
CA PRO A 430 8.20 7.25 -6.24
C PRO A 430 7.59 8.38 -5.40
N TRP A 431 6.98 9.37 -6.06
CA TRP A 431 6.31 10.48 -5.42
C TRP A 431 4.99 10.78 -6.13
N GLU A 432 3.90 10.73 -5.38
CA GLU A 432 2.54 10.89 -5.83
C GLU A 432 1.89 12.10 -5.18
N ILE A 433 0.88 12.67 -5.82
CA ILE A 433 0.26 13.93 -5.38
C ILE A 433 -1.25 13.73 -5.25
N THR A 434 -1.80 14.09 -4.10
CA THR A 434 -3.25 14.20 -3.90
C THR A 434 -3.63 15.50 -3.20
N SER A 435 -4.94 15.81 -3.17
CA SER A 435 -5.49 17.00 -2.56
C SER A 435 -5.84 16.77 -1.10
N ALA A 436 -5.44 17.70 -0.21
CA ALA A 436 -5.85 17.70 1.19
C ALA A 436 -7.39 17.77 1.34
N PHE A 437 -8.08 18.49 0.46
CA PHE A 437 -9.53 18.53 0.43
C PHE A 437 -10.14 17.17 0.11
N ASP A 438 -9.59 16.44 -0.86
CA ASP A 438 -10.12 15.13 -1.26
C ASP A 438 -9.91 14.08 -0.16
N ILE A 439 -8.80 14.14 0.55
CA ILE A 439 -8.53 13.31 1.76
C ILE A 439 -9.61 13.53 2.81
N GLU A 440 -9.96 14.79 3.08
CA GLU A 440 -11.02 15.11 4.04
C GLU A 440 -12.38 14.58 3.59
N GLN A 441 -12.70 14.73 2.29
CA GLN A 441 -13.95 14.25 1.74
C GLN A 441 -14.03 12.72 1.76
N ALA A 442 -12.92 12.00 1.52
CA ALA A 442 -12.86 10.55 1.66
C ALA A 442 -13.18 10.11 3.09
N TYR A 443 -12.56 10.72 4.09
CA TYR A 443 -12.88 10.46 5.50
C TYR A 443 -14.36 10.68 5.82
N LYS A 444 -14.95 11.80 5.38
CA LYS A 444 -16.37 12.10 5.57
C LYS A 444 -17.29 11.09 4.86
N CYS A 445 -16.92 10.71 3.62
CA CYS A 445 -17.63 9.72 2.84
C CYS A 445 -17.67 8.37 3.58
N TYR A 446 -16.52 7.91 4.05
CA TYR A 446 -16.42 6.62 4.73
C TYR A 446 -17.19 6.61 6.05
N LYS A 447 -17.13 7.69 6.82
CA LYS A 447 -17.97 7.83 8.02
C LYS A 447 -19.47 7.78 7.71
N ALA A 448 -19.90 8.47 6.66
CA ALA A 448 -21.29 8.46 6.22
C ALA A 448 -21.73 7.06 5.76
N PHE A 449 -20.88 6.38 5.00
CA PHE A 449 -21.15 5.03 4.51
C PHE A 449 -21.29 3.99 5.65
N LEU A 450 -20.46 4.06 6.69
CA LEU A 450 -20.55 3.16 7.84
C LEU A 450 -21.88 3.29 8.61
N LEU A 451 -22.64 4.37 8.38
CA LEU A 451 -23.99 4.58 8.94
C LEU A 451 -25.10 4.17 7.97
N LEU A 452 -24.79 3.51 6.86
CA LEU A 452 -25.78 3.05 5.90
C LEU A 452 -26.61 1.91 6.51
N ALA A 453 -27.95 2.00 6.40
CA ALA A 453 -28.88 1.03 6.95
C ALA A 453 -29.16 -0.14 5.98
#